data_c41be29ccc470c9ecccf60015e2f1c63
#
_entry.id   c41be29ccc470c9ecccf60015e2f1c63
#
_cell.length_a   1.000
_cell.length_b   1.000
_cell.length_c   1.000
_cell.angle_alpha   90.00
_cell.angle_beta   90.00
_cell.angle_gamma   90.00
#
_symmetry.space_group_name_H-M   'P 1'
#
loop_
_entity.id
_entity.type
_entity.pdbx_description
1 polymer ?
#
loop_
_entity_poly.entity_id
_entity_poly.type
_entity_poly.pdbx_seq_one_letter_code
_entity_poly.pdbx_strand_id
1 'polypeptide(L)'
;SSATALIRDTKRTMAAHPESLLHAIAAEQGGVDGHTAFLAKERGDEAGAQVVEDYIEHLACGLTNLVNIFFPEVLALSGGVANQGDALLLPLRERVRERSFGSRYAVSHTRIELCTLGYRAGVIGAAMLARE
;
A
#
# COMPACT_ATOMS: atom_id res chain seq x y z
N SER A 1 3.19 -7.35 3.89
CA SER A 1 2.74 -5.96 3.78
C SER A 1 1.27 -5.84 4.11
N SER A 2 0.94 -5.94 5.38
CA SER A 2 -0.42 -5.83 5.89
C SER A 2 -0.63 -4.48 6.57
N ALA A 3 -1.91 -4.11 6.78
CA ALA A 3 -2.24 -2.92 7.56
C ALA A 3 -1.66 -3.00 8.97
N THR A 4 -1.60 -4.19 9.55
CA THR A 4 -0.98 -4.41 10.87
C THR A 4 0.50 -4.04 10.86
N ALA A 5 1.23 -4.41 9.80
CA ALA A 5 2.64 -4.06 9.67
C ALA A 5 2.82 -2.54 9.54
N LEU A 6 1.95 -1.90 8.77
CA LEU A 6 1.97 -0.45 8.62
C LEU A 6 1.75 0.26 9.95
N ILE A 7 0.77 -0.19 10.73
CA ILE A 7 0.48 0.35 12.07
C ILE A 7 1.68 0.17 13.00
N ARG A 8 2.28 -1.01 13.00
CA ARG A 8 3.47 -1.30 13.81
C ARG A 8 4.63 -0.37 13.46
N ASP A 9 4.89 -0.18 12.18
CA ASP A 9 5.99 0.67 11.71
C ASP A 9 5.71 2.15 12.00
N THR A 10 4.46 2.56 11.90
CA THR A 10 4.05 3.92 12.29
C THR A 10 4.32 4.17 13.76
N LYS A 11 3.92 3.25 14.64
CA LYS A 11 4.17 3.36 16.08
C LYS A 11 5.66 3.39 16.42
N ARG A 12 6.46 2.57 15.73
CA ARG A 12 7.91 2.55 15.90
C ARG A 12 8.54 3.89 15.54
N THR A 13 8.09 4.46 14.43
CA THR A 13 8.56 5.77 13.95
C THR A 13 8.17 6.89 14.92
N MET A 14 6.95 6.83 15.47
CA MET A 14 6.52 7.78 16.49
C MET A 14 7.43 7.77 17.71
N ALA A 15 7.84 6.59 18.16
CA ALA A 15 8.75 6.47 19.29
C ALA A 15 10.11 7.10 19.03
N ALA A 16 10.59 7.02 17.79
CA ALA A 16 11.89 7.58 17.39
C ALA A 16 11.83 9.08 17.04
N HIS A 17 10.63 9.62 16.77
CA HIS A 17 10.44 11.00 16.33
C HIS A 17 9.37 11.71 17.15
N PRO A 18 9.70 12.18 18.37
CA PRO A 18 8.72 12.84 19.22
C PRO A 18 8.17 14.15 18.65
N GLU A 19 8.87 14.75 17.69
CA GLU A 19 8.46 15.98 17.02
C GLU A 19 7.51 15.76 15.83
N SER A 20 7.27 14.50 15.46
CA SER A 20 6.49 14.16 14.27
C SER A 20 5.00 14.50 14.44
N LEU A 21 4.36 14.91 13.33
CA LEU A 21 2.92 15.13 13.27
C LEU A 21 2.13 13.84 13.49
N LEU A 22 2.77 12.68 13.41
CA LEU A 22 2.12 11.39 13.68
C LEU A 22 1.47 11.37 15.06
N HIS A 23 2.10 12.00 16.06
CA HIS A 23 1.55 12.06 17.41
C HIS A 23 0.25 12.86 17.46
N ALA A 24 0.21 14.03 16.81
CA ALA A 24 -0.98 14.86 16.78
C ALA A 24 -2.13 14.18 16.03
N ILE A 25 -1.80 13.56 14.90
CA ILE A 25 -2.79 12.86 14.07
C ILE A 25 -3.35 11.66 14.81
N ALA A 26 -2.52 10.88 15.49
CA ALA A 26 -2.95 9.75 16.29
C ALA A 26 -3.90 10.20 17.41
N ALA A 27 -3.59 11.33 18.03
CA ALA A 27 -4.45 11.90 19.09
C ALA A 27 -5.81 12.33 18.53
N GLU A 28 -5.84 12.96 17.37
CA GLU A 28 -7.08 13.37 16.70
C GLU A 28 -7.96 12.17 16.33
N GLN A 29 -7.33 11.07 15.93
CA GLN A 29 -8.04 9.86 15.47
C GLN A 29 -8.39 8.89 16.60
N GLY A 30 -7.89 9.14 17.79
CA GLY A 30 -8.08 8.22 18.91
C GLY A 30 -7.19 6.99 18.86
N GLY A 31 -6.12 7.03 18.08
CA GLY A 31 -5.17 5.92 17.94
C GLY A 31 -4.48 5.91 16.59
N VAL A 32 -3.56 4.95 16.42
CA VAL A 32 -2.83 4.76 15.16
C VAL A 32 -3.57 3.73 14.31
N ASP A 33 -3.84 4.08 13.06
CA ASP A 33 -4.43 3.16 12.09
C ASP A 33 -3.66 3.19 10.77
N GLY A 34 -4.17 2.52 9.74
CA GLY A 34 -3.53 2.47 8.43
C GLY A 34 -3.52 3.80 7.69
N HIS A 35 -4.28 4.78 8.14
CA HIS A 35 -4.37 6.10 7.52
C HIS A 35 -3.40 7.12 8.13
N THR A 36 -2.94 6.89 9.34
CA THR A 36 -2.15 7.84 10.12
C THR A 36 -0.91 8.34 9.36
N ALA A 37 -0.09 7.43 8.85
CA ALA A 37 1.14 7.80 8.16
C ALA A 37 0.87 8.51 6.83
N PHE A 38 -0.17 8.10 6.10
CA PHE A 38 -0.55 8.74 4.85
C PHE A 38 -1.01 10.18 5.08
N LEU A 39 -1.78 10.41 6.13
CA LEU A 39 -2.25 11.75 6.49
C LEU A 39 -1.08 12.64 6.92
N ALA A 40 -0.13 12.09 7.68
CA ALA A 40 1.07 12.82 8.08
C ALA A 40 1.90 13.23 6.86
N LYS A 41 2.07 12.33 5.92
CA LYS A 41 2.77 12.63 4.67
C LYS A 41 2.07 13.75 3.90
N GLU A 42 0.76 13.70 3.81
CA GLU A 42 -0.05 14.72 3.13
C GLU A 42 0.14 16.10 3.76
N ARG A 43 0.31 16.15 5.07
CA ARG A 43 0.56 17.40 5.82
C ARG A 43 2.03 17.82 5.83
N GLY A 44 2.90 17.11 5.13
CA GLY A 44 4.31 17.47 4.97
C GLY A 44 5.25 16.89 6.03
N ASP A 45 4.83 15.91 6.81
CA ASP A 45 5.67 15.31 7.84
C ASP A 45 6.65 14.30 7.23
N GLU A 46 7.95 14.51 7.45
CA GLU A 46 8.98 13.65 6.89
C GLU A 46 8.97 12.24 7.47
N ALA A 47 8.72 12.10 8.76
CA ALA A 47 8.67 10.80 9.42
C ALA A 47 7.51 9.96 8.88
N GLY A 48 6.33 10.58 8.73
CA GLY A 48 5.18 9.93 8.12
C GLY A 48 5.43 9.55 6.66
N ALA A 49 6.07 10.44 5.91
CA ALA A 49 6.44 10.18 4.53
C ALA A 49 7.36 8.97 4.40
N GLN A 50 8.32 8.83 5.31
CA GLN A 50 9.25 7.70 5.30
C GLN A 50 8.53 6.39 5.59
N VAL A 51 7.59 6.36 6.51
CA VAL A 51 6.79 5.17 6.81
C VAL A 51 6.01 4.74 5.56
N VAL A 52 5.36 5.69 4.90
CA VAL A 52 4.59 5.42 3.67
C VAL A 52 5.52 4.90 2.57
N GLU A 53 6.67 5.54 2.40
CA GLU A 53 7.66 5.17 1.39
C GLU A 53 8.13 3.73 1.57
N ASP A 54 8.50 3.37 2.79
CA ASP A 54 8.96 2.01 3.12
C ASP A 54 7.85 0.99 2.91
N TYR A 55 6.63 1.34 3.27
CA TYR A 55 5.47 0.45 3.09
C TYR A 55 5.21 0.19 1.61
N ILE A 56 5.20 1.24 0.78
CA ILE A 56 5.00 1.12 -0.66
C ILE A 56 6.12 0.28 -1.28
N GLU A 57 7.34 0.48 -0.82
CA GLU A 57 8.51 -0.26 -1.30
C GLU A 57 8.37 -1.77 -1.05
N HIS A 58 8.00 -2.15 0.16
CA HIS A 58 7.80 -3.55 0.51
C HIS A 58 6.63 -4.17 -0.27
N LEU A 59 5.54 -3.43 -0.41
CA LEU A 59 4.37 -3.90 -1.13
C LEU A 59 4.69 -4.06 -2.63
N ALA A 60 5.40 -3.09 -3.21
CA ALA A 60 5.82 -3.16 -4.60
C ALA A 60 6.70 -4.36 -4.87
N CYS A 61 7.59 -4.67 -3.94
CA CYS A 61 8.48 -5.83 -4.04
C CYS A 61 7.68 -7.13 -4.13
N GLY A 62 6.69 -7.29 -3.24
CA GLY A 62 5.82 -8.47 -3.25
C GLY A 62 4.98 -8.57 -4.50
N LEU A 63 4.40 -7.46 -4.95
CA LEU A 63 3.57 -7.43 -6.15
C LEU A 63 4.39 -7.70 -7.41
N THR A 64 5.61 -7.16 -7.47
CA THR A 64 6.51 -7.42 -8.60
C THR A 64 6.80 -8.91 -8.74
N ASN A 65 7.02 -9.60 -7.61
CA ASN A 65 7.23 -11.04 -7.62
C ASN A 65 6.00 -11.78 -8.16
N LEU A 66 4.80 -11.38 -7.74
CA LEU A 66 3.56 -11.99 -8.22
C LEU A 66 3.38 -11.76 -9.73
N VAL A 67 3.65 -10.56 -10.21
CA VAL A 67 3.55 -10.24 -11.64
C VAL A 67 4.53 -11.09 -12.44
N ASN A 68 5.76 -11.22 -11.97
CA ASN A 68 6.80 -11.96 -12.67
C ASN A 68 6.57 -13.48 -12.69
N ILE A 69 5.88 -14.01 -11.68
CA ILE A 69 5.61 -15.46 -11.57
C ILE A 69 4.34 -15.84 -12.30
N PHE A 70 3.27 -15.08 -12.13
CA PHE A 70 1.93 -15.48 -12.57
C PHE A 70 1.41 -14.71 -13.78
N PHE A 71 1.98 -13.57 -14.12
CA PHE A 71 1.50 -12.68 -15.21
C PHE A 71 -0.02 -12.47 -15.16
N PRO A 72 -0.60 -12.12 -14.02
CA PRO A 72 -2.06 -11.97 -13.93
C PRO A 72 -2.52 -10.73 -14.71
N GLU A 73 -3.76 -10.74 -15.20
CA GLU A 73 -4.34 -9.55 -15.82
C GLU A 73 -4.65 -8.48 -14.78
N VAL A 74 -5.10 -8.89 -13.60
CA VAL A 74 -5.48 -7.98 -12.52
C VAL A 74 -4.92 -8.46 -11.20
N LEU A 75 -4.32 -7.54 -10.46
CA LEU A 75 -3.98 -7.72 -9.05
C LEU A 75 -4.89 -6.79 -8.26
N ALA A 76 -5.78 -7.35 -7.46
CA ALA A 76 -6.70 -6.57 -6.64
C ALA A 76 -6.16 -6.49 -5.20
N LEU A 77 -6.06 -5.27 -4.70
CA LEU A 77 -5.66 -5.01 -3.32
C LEU A 77 -6.89 -4.68 -2.49
N SER A 78 -7.03 -5.31 -1.34
CA SER A 78 -8.17 -5.12 -0.45
C SER A 78 -7.71 -4.87 0.98
N GLY A 79 -8.67 -4.58 1.85
CA GLY A 79 -8.43 -4.29 3.26
C GLY A 79 -8.32 -2.82 3.55
N GLY A 80 -7.94 -2.47 4.78
CA GLY A 80 -7.89 -1.08 5.25
C GLY A 80 -6.96 -0.19 4.45
N VAL A 81 -5.88 -0.76 3.89
CA VAL A 81 -4.90 0.00 3.12
C VAL A 81 -5.46 0.45 1.77
N ALA A 82 -6.37 -0.32 1.19
CA ALA A 82 -7.01 0.04 -0.08
C ALA A 82 -7.77 1.37 0.00
N ASN A 83 -8.19 1.77 1.20
CA ASN A 83 -8.90 3.05 1.41
C ASN A 83 -8.01 4.28 1.20
N GLN A 84 -6.70 4.12 1.04
CA GLN A 84 -5.80 5.23 0.78
C GLN A 84 -5.89 5.74 -0.66
N GLY A 85 -6.53 4.99 -1.54
CA GLY A 85 -6.77 5.43 -2.92
C GLY A 85 -5.48 5.67 -3.69
N ASP A 86 -5.44 6.77 -4.45
CA ASP A 86 -4.32 7.09 -5.33
C ASP A 86 -3.03 7.40 -4.58
N ALA A 87 -3.10 7.80 -3.33
CA ALA A 87 -1.89 8.01 -2.52
C ALA A 87 -1.06 6.73 -2.39
N LEU A 88 -1.71 5.57 -2.44
CA LEU A 88 -1.06 4.27 -2.48
C LEU A 88 -0.89 3.78 -3.91
N LEU A 89 -1.95 3.83 -4.70
CA LEU A 89 -2.04 3.17 -6.00
C LEU A 89 -1.07 3.70 -7.04
N LEU A 90 -0.97 5.01 -7.19
CA LEU A 90 -0.13 5.61 -8.23
C LEU A 90 1.35 5.32 -8.04
N PRO A 91 1.95 5.56 -6.86
CA PRO A 91 3.36 5.22 -6.66
C PRO A 91 3.61 3.72 -6.70
N LEU A 92 2.64 2.92 -6.29
CA LEU A 92 2.76 1.46 -6.32
C LEU A 92 2.82 0.94 -7.75
N ARG A 93 1.92 1.41 -8.62
CA ARG A 93 1.91 1.04 -10.03
C ARG A 93 3.24 1.40 -10.71
N GLU A 94 3.75 2.58 -10.42
CA GLU A 94 5.00 3.05 -11.00
C GLU A 94 6.18 2.16 -10.59
N ARG A 95 6.28 1.80 -9.33
CA ARG A 95 7.36 0.95 -8.83
C ARG A 95 7.31 -0.47 -9.37
N VAL A 96 6.12 -1.04 -9.45
CA VAL A 96 5.95 -2.37 -10.04
C VAL A 96 6.34 -2.35 -11.50
N ARG A 97 5.97 -1.29 -12.22
CA ARG A 97 6.35 -1.11 -13.62
C ARG A 97 7.86 -1.09 -13.81
N GLU A 98 8.56 -0.36 -12.97
CA GLU A 98 10.02 -0.22 -13.07
C GLU A 98 10.76 -1.51 -12.78
N ARG A 99 10.21 -2.35 -11.93
CA ARG A 99 10.90 -3.54 -11.40
C ARG A 99 10.46 -4.86 -12.00
N SER A 100 9.35 -4.88 -12.74
CA SER A 100 8.85 -6.12 -13.32
C SER A 100 9.81 -6.63 -14.39
N PHE A 101 10.11 -7.91 -14.33
CA PHE A 101 10.91 -8.59 -15.34
C PHE A 101 10.22 -8.47 -16.69
N GLY A 102 10.94 -8.03 -17.72
CA GLY A 102 10.34 -7.74 -19.00
C GLY A 102 9.26 -6.66 -18.90
N SER A 103 9.54 -5.58 -18.16
CA SER A 103 8.58 -4.60 -17.69
C SER A 103 7.61 -4.06 -18.74
N ARG A 104 8.10 -3.81 -19.95
CA ARG A 104 7.26 -3.29 -21.03
C ARG A 104 6.18 -4.26 -21.45
N TYR A 105 6.44 -5.55 -21.27
CA TYR A 105 5.50 -6.60 -21.64
C TYR A 105 4.61 -6.99 -20.48
N ALA A 106 5.21 -7.30 -19.33
CA ALA A 106 4.47 -7.77 -18.17
C ALA A 106 3.47 -6.73 -17.63
N VAL A 107 3.90 -5.47 -17.54
CA VAL A 107 3.06 -4.40 -17.00
C VAL A 107 1.90 -4.04 -17.94
N SER A 108 2.06 -4.24 -19.26
CA SER A 108 0.97 -3.97 -20.19
C SER A 108 -0.21 -4.93 -19.99
N HIS A 109 0.02 -6.08 -19.34
CA HIS A 109 -1.03 -7.08 -19.10
C HIS A 109 -1.56 -7.07 -17.67
N THR A 110 -0.82 -6.54 -16.71
CA THR A 110 -1.25 -6.56 -15.30
C THR A 110 -1.74 -5.19 -14.86
N ARG A 111 -3.00 -5.12 -14.45
CA ARG A 111 -3.60 -3.93 -13.84
C ARG A 111 -3.61 -4.13 -12.34
N ILE A 112 -3.15 -3.12 -11.61
CA ILE A 112 -3.22 -3.10 -10.15
C ILE A 112 -4.38 -2.21 -9.77
N GLU A 113 -5.37 -2.79 -9.10
CA GLU A 113 -6.60 -2.10 -8.73
C GLU A 113 -6.82 -2.17 -7.23
N LEU A 114 -7.47 -1.15 -6.68
CA LEU A 114 -7.90 -1.15 -5.29
C LEU A 114 -9.35 -1.59 -5.20
N CYS A 115 -9.63 -2.42 -4.20
CA CYS A 115 -10.96 -2.92 -3.96
C CYS A 115 -11.44 -2.44 -2.59
N THR A 116 -12.54 -1.68 -2.56
CA THR A 116 -13.05 -1.04 -1.34
C THR A 116 -14.32 -1.69 -0.79
N LEU A 117 -14.60 -2.93 -1.19
CA LEU A 117 -15.83 -3.63 -0.80
C LEU A 117 -15.72 -4.37 0.55
N GLY A 118 -14.75 -4.03 1.37
CA GLY A 118 -14.54 -4.66 2.67
C GLY A 118 -14.15 -6.14 2.53
N TYR A 119 -14.69 -7.01 3.39
CA TYR A 119 -14.34 -8.42 3.35
C TYR A 119 -14.76 -9.11 2.04
N ARG A 120 -15.80 -8.61 1.40
CA ARG A 120 -16.25 -9.14 0.10
C ARG A 120 -15.23 -8.88 -1.00
N ALA A 121 -14.44 -7.85 -0.85
CA ALA A 121 -13.41 -7.51 -1.82
C ALA A 121 -12.37 -8.63 -1.97
N GLY A 122 -11.94 -9.23 -0.87
CA GLY A 122 -11.00 -10.33 -0.89
C GLY A 122 -11.52 -11.53 -1.68
N VAL A 123 -12.79 -11.86 -1.49
CA VAL A 123 -13.43 -12.97 -2.20
C VAL A 123 -13.55 -12.67 -3.68
N ILE A 124 -14.00 -11.46 -4.04
CA ILE A 124 -14.15 -11.03 -5.43
C ILE A 124 -12.78 -11.02 -6.12
N GLY A 125 -11.76 -10.47 -5.45
CA GLY A 125 -10.41 -10.42 -6.00
C GLY A 125 -9.85 -11.81 -6.27
N ALA A 126 -10.03 -12.74 -5.34
CA ALA A 126 -9.59 -14.12 -5.52
C ALA A 126 -10.32 -14.80 -6.69
N ALA A 127 -11.62 -14.55 -6.83
CA ALA A 127 -12.42 -15.10 -7.94
C ALA A 127 -11.92 -14.55 -9.29
N MET A 128 -11.58 -13.27 -9.36
CA MET A 128 -11.05 -12.66 -10.58
C MET A 128 -9.69 -13.23 -10.95
N LEU A 129 -8.82 -13.46 -9.99
CA LEU A 129 -7.53 -14.10 -10.23
C LEU A 129 -7.69 -15.53 -10.73
N ALA A 130 -8.64 -16.26 -10.18
CA ALA A 130 -8.91 -17.66 -10.57
C ALA A 130 -9.44 -17.79 -12.00
N ARG A 131 -10.02 -16.72 -12.55
CA ARG A 131 -10.53 -16.72 -13.93
C ARG A 131 -9.43 -16.61 -14.99
N GLU A 132 -8.24 -16.31 -14.55
CA GLU A 132 -7.09 -16.21 -15.43
C GLU A 132 -6.31 -17.51 -15.48
#